data_e87c130a2e8e7629ef72accc7b18d64c
#
_entry.id   e87c130a2e8e7629ef72accc7b18d64c
#
_cell.length_a   1.000
_cell.length_b   1.000
_cell.length_c   1.000
_cell.angle_alpha   90.00
_cell.angle_beta   90.00
_cell.angle_gamma   90.00
#
_symmetry.space_group_name_H-M   'P 1'
#
loop_
_entity.id
_entity.type
_entity.pdbx_description
1 polymer ?
#
loop_
_entity_poly.entity_id
_entity_poly.type
_entity_poly.pdbx_seq_one_letter_code
_entity_poly.pdbx_strand_id
1 'polypeptide(L)'
;VLVILVIARYNDLVKSRMQTKEAWSQIDVQLKRRNDLLPNLIETVKGYAKYEGSTLEKVAELRNQVAAATSPAEAMRASDELTRQVSGIFAVAESYPDLKASANFSQLQEELTNTENKIAYSRQLYNSVTSNYNVKLETFPTNVIAGMFGFRQAEFLQVPEEEKAVPKVDFSGLGD
;
A
#
# COMPACT_ATOMS: atom_id res chain seq x y z
N VAL A 1 29.68 -19.72 25.33
CA VAL A 1 29.63 -19.39 23.89
C VAL A 1 28.25 -19.68 23.30
N LEU A 2 27.71 -20.90 23.45
CA LEU A 2 26.41 -21.27 22.88
C LEU A 2 25.25 -20.40 23.41
N VAL A 3 25.19 -20.13 24.69
CA VAL A 3 24.14 -19.29 25.32
C VAL A 3 24.20 -17.86 24.77
N ILE A 4 25.39 -17.31 24.61
CA ILE A 4 25.58 -15.97 24.04
C ILE A 4 25.07 -15.92 22.60
N LEU A 5 25.36 -16.96 21.81
CA LEU A 5 24.88 -17.07 20.43
C LEU A 5 23.34 -17.11 20.38
N VAL A 6 22.69 -17.91 21.24
CA VAL A 6 21.22 -17.98 21.31
C VAL A 6 20.62 -16.63 21.64
N ILE A 7 21.15 -15.92 22.66
CA ILE A 7 20.69 -14.61 23.08
C ILE A 7 20.83 -13.59 21.93
N ALA A 8 21.99 -13.59 21.25
CA ALA A 8 22.25 -12.65 20.14
C ALA A 8 21.27 -12.87 18.98
N ARG A 9 21.02 -14.12 18.59
CA ARG A 9 20.10 -14.46 17.50
C ARG A 9 18.64 -14.18 17.88
N TYR A 10 18.27 -14.47 19.09
CA TYR A 10 16.92 -14.12 19.61
C TYR A 10 16.68 -12.60 19.54
N ASN A 11 17.62 -11.82 20.04
CA ASN A 11 17.51 -10.35 20.04
C ASN A 11 17.46 -9.80 18.60
N ASP A 12 18.24 -10.36 17.70
CA ASP A 12 18.23 -9.97 16.26
C ASP A 12 16.88 -10.30 15.61
N LEU A 13 16.28 -11.44 15.92
CA LEU A 13 14.94 -11.80 15.44
C LEU A 13 13.85 -10.85 15.97
N VAL A 14 13.91 -10.51 17.25
CA VAL A 14 12.97 -9.56 17.86
C VAL A 14 13.07 -8.20 17.18
N LYS A 15 14.30 -7.73 16.95
CA LYS A 15 14.56 -6.45 16.27
C LYS A 15 13.99 -6.47 14.84
N SER A 16 14.25 -7.52 14.08
CA SER A 16 13.75 -7.66 12.71
C SER A 16 12.21 -7.71 12.66
N ARG A 17 11.59 -8.42 13.58
CA ARG A 17 10.13 -8.44 13.71
C ARG A 17 9.55 -7.07 14.01
N MET A 18 10.18 -6.31 14.89
CA MET A 18 9.77 -4.94 15.21
C MET A 18 9.91 -4.00 14.01
N GLN A 19 10.97 -4.15 13.22
CA GLN A 19 11.15 -3.38 11.98
C GLN A 19 10.02 -3.65 10.97
N THR A 20 9.54 -4.88 10.89
CA THR A 20 8.37 -5.23 10.07
C THR A 20 7.11 -4.51 10.54
N LYS A 21 6.87 -4.44 11.84
CA LYS A 21 5.73 -3.72 12.43
C LYS A 21 5.84 -2.20 12.21
N GLU A 22 7.02 -1.63 12.34
CA GLU A 22 7.27 -0.21 12.07
C GLU A 22 7.02 0.13 10.60
N ALA A 23 7.49 -0.71 9.68
CA ALA A 23 7.27 -0.54 8.25
C ALA A 23 5.77 -0.59 7.91
N TRP A 24 5.00 -1.47 8.54
CA TRP A 24 3.55 -1.49 8.40
C TRP A 24 2.90 -0.21 8.93
N SER A 25 3.34 0.29 10.09
CA SER A 25 2.82 1.55 10.65
C SER A 25 2.99 2.74 9.70
N GLN A 26 4.06 2.79 8.93
CA GLN A 26 4.29 3.81 7.90
C GLN A 26 3.22 3.76 6.80
N ILE A 27 2.84 2.56 6.37
CA ILE A 27 1.75 2.36 5.40
C ILE A 27 0.42 2.76 6.00
N ASP A 28 0.13 2.29 7.21
CA ASP A 28 -1.15 2.51 7.90
C ASP A 28 -1.46 4.01 8.09
N VAL A 29 -0.46 4.81 8.41
CA VAL A 29 -0.59 6.27 8.49
C VAL A 29 -1.04 6.87 7.16
N GLN A 30 -0.50 6.40 6.03
CA GLN A 30 -0.88 6.90 4.71
C GLN A 30 -2.27 6.41 4.28
N LEU A 31 -2.66 5.19 4.64
CA LEU A 31 -4.00 4.67 4.40
C LEU A 31 -5.06 5.48 5.15
N LYS A 32 -4.79 5.84 6.40
CA LYS A 32 -5.66 6.71 7.20
C LYS A 32 -5.78 8.10 6.60
N ARG A 33 -4.66 8.69 6.17
CA ARG A 33 -4.67 10.00 5.51
C ARG A 33 -5.51 9.98 4.23
N ARG A 34 -5.37 8.96 3.41
CA ARG A 34 -6.20 8.80 2.21
C ARG A 34 -7.68 8.69 2.56
N ASN A 35 -8.01 7.87 3.56
CA ASN A 35 -9.38 7.72 4.02
C ASN A 35 -10.01 9.03 4.49
N ASP A 36 -9.23 9.93 5.08
CA ASP A 36 -9.70 11.25 5.52
C ASP A 36 -9.97 12.21 4.35
N LEU A 37 -9.31 12.02 3.22
CA LEU A 37 -9.50 12.85 2.02
C LEU A 37 -10.70 12.41 1.16
N LEU A 38 -11.10 11.15 1.23
CA LEU A 38 -12.12 10.59 0.34
C LEU A 38 -13.52 11.19 0.51
N PRO A 39 -14.03 11.51 1.70
CA PRO A 39 -15.32 12.17 1.84
C PRO A 39 -15.39 13.51 1.10
N ASN A 40 -14.32 14.31 1.15
CA ASN A 40 -14.23 15.57 0.42
C ASN A 40 -14.22 15.37 -1.09
N LEU A 41 -13.56 14.33 -1.59
CA LEU A 41 -13.57 13.98 -3.00
C LEU A 41 -14.97 13.60 -3.46
N ILE A 42 -15.66 12.74 -2.73
CA ILE A 42 -17.04 12.33 -3.02
C ILE A 42 -17.97 13.54 -3.09
N GLU A 43 -17.93 14.43 -2.10
CA GLU A 43 -18.76 15.62 -2.07
C GLU A 43 -18.45 16.58 -3.22
N THR A 44 -17.18 16.69 -3.61
CA THR A 44 -16.75 17.58 -4.70
C THR A 44 -17.26 17.10 -6.06
N VAL A 45 -17.30 15.79 -6.32
CA VAL A 45 -17.68 15.23 -7.62
C VAL A 45 -19.14 14.83 -7.77
N LYS A 46 -19.85 14.67 -6.66
CA LYS A 46 -21.21 14.13 -6.57
C LYS A 46 -22.25 14.92 -7.39
N GLY A 47 -22.05 16.20 -7.65
CA GLY A 47 -22.94 17.03 -8.45
C GLY A 47 -22.79 16.85 -9.98
N TYR A 48 -21.84 16.07 -10.46
CA TYR A 48 -21.56 15.90 -11.87
C TYR A 48 -22.21 14.62 -12.41
N ALA A 49 -22.96 14.75 -13.52
CA ALA A 49 -23.88 13.71 -14.02
C ALA A 49 -23.23 12.38 -14.44
N LYS A 50 -21.94 12.39 -14.78
CA LYS A 50 -21.20 11.15 -15.15
C LYS A 50 -20.69 10.35 -13.96
N TYR A 51 -20.78 10.88 -12.76
CA TYR A 51 -20.43 10.14 -11.55
C TYR A 51 -21.67 9.38 -11.06
N GLU A 52 -21.64 8.08 -11.22
CA GLU A 52 -22.69 7.20 -10.75
C GLU A 52 -22.65 7.08 -9.21
N GLY A 53 -23.84 7.08 -8.59
CA GLY A 53 -23.96 6.88 -7.15
C GLY A 53 -23.34 5.57 -6.69
N SER A 54 -23.44 4.50 -7.49
CA SER A 54 -22.84 3.20 -7.20
C SER A 54 -21.31 3.25 -7.12
N THR A 55 -20.64 4.05 -7.96
CA THR A 55 -19.18 4.24 -7.90
C THR A 55 -18.77 4.96 -6.61
N LEU A 56 -19.50 6.01 -6.25
CA LEU A 56 -19.22 6.78 -5.03
C LEU A 56 -19.51 5.96 -3.76
N GLU A 57 -20.56 5.16 -3.76
CA GLU A 57 -20.88 4.20 -2.70
C GLU A 57 -19.79 3.14 -2.56
N LYS A 58 -19.25 2.64 -3.69
CA LYS A 58 -18.14 1.68 -3.69
C LYS A 58 -16.88 2.25 -3.07
N VAL A 59 -16.55 3.50 -3.34
CA VAL A 59 -15.43 4.21 -2.69
C VAL A 59 -15.64 4.30 -1.17
N ALA A 60 -16.85 4.65 -0.73
CA ALA A 60 -17.19 4.72 0.69
C ALA A 60 -17.12 3.35 1.37
N GLU A 61 -17.59 2.29 0.71
CA GLU A 61 -17.50 0.91 1.20
C GLU A 61 -16.04 0.46 1.34
N LEU A 62 -15.21 0.67 0.33
CA LEU A 62 -13.80 0.31 0.35
C LEU A 62 -13.01 1.09 1.41
N ARG A 63 -13.33 2.36 1.60
CA ARG A 63 -12.80 3.18 2.70
C ARG A 63 -13.05 2.51 4.06
N ASN A 64 -14.28 2.05 4.27
CA ASN A 64 -14.65 1.36 5.49
C ASN A 64 -13.93 0.00 5.62
N GLN A 65 -13.77 -0.75 4.52
CA GLN A 65 -13.02 -2.01 4.51
C GLN A 65 -11.55 -1.81 4.89
N VAL A 66 -10.91 -0.75 4.38
CA VAL A 66 -9.53 -0.40 4.78
C VAL A 66 -9.46 -0.11 6.28
N ALA A 67 -10.39 0.68 6.80
CA ALA A 67 -10.42 1.05 8.22
C ALA A 67 -10.70 -0.15 9.15
N ALA A 68 -11.50 -1.12 8.70
CA ALA A 68 -11.90 -2.29 9.47
C ALA A 68 -10.95 -3.50 9.31
N ALA A 69 -9.96 -3.42 8.41
CA ALA A 69 -9.05 -4.52 8.14
C ALA A 69 -8.27 -4.95 9.39
N THR A 70 -8.16 -6.25 9.59
CA THR A 70 -7.50 -6.86 10.75
C THR A 70 -6.07 -7.33 10.44
N SER A 71 -5.66 -7.32 9.18
CA SER A 71 -4.31 -7.69 8.74
C SER A 71 -3.78 -6.74 7.67
N PRO A 72 -2.43 -6.61 7.53
CA PRO A 72 -1.82 -5.87 6.44
C PRO A 72 -2.28 -6.29 5.05
N ALA A 73 -2.36 -7.59 4.78
CA ALA A 73 -2.78 -8.13 3.48
C ALA A 73 -4.24 -7.76 3.16
N GLU A 74 -5.14 -7.85 4.12
CA GLU A 74 -6.55 -7.46 3.96
C GLU A 74 -6.68 -5.95 3.69
N ALA A 75 -5.98 -5.12 4.46
CA ALA A 75 -5.95 -3.67 4.26
C ALA A 75 -5.44 -3.30 2.87
N MET A 76 -4.39 -3.95 2.39
CA MET A 76 -3.81 -3.65 1.08
C MET A 76 -4.68 -4.10 -0.09
N ARG A 77 -5.41 -5.20 0.03
CA ARG A 77 -6.38 -5.61 -1.00
C ARG A 77 -7.49 -4.59 -1.19
N ALA A 78 -8.08 -4.14 -0.09
CA ALA A 78 -9.09 -3.07 -0.13
C ALA A 78 -8.49 -1.74 -0.63
N SER A 79 -7.27 -1.42 -0.22
CA SER A 79 -6.52 -0.24 -0.67
C SER A 79 -6.25 -0.25 -2.18
N ASP A 80 -5.85 -1.37 -2.76
CA ASP A 80 -5.58 -1.50 -4.19
C ASP A 80 -6.85 -1.31 -5.02
N GLU A 81 -7.97 -1.87 -4.57
CA GLU A 81 -9.27 -1.64 -5.22
C GLU A 81 -9.70 -0.18 -5.12
N LEU A 82 -9.48 0.44 -3.95
CA LEU A 82 -9.76 1.85 -3.74
C LEU A 82 -8.93 2.74 -4.68
N THR A 83 -7.66 2.41 -4.89
CA THR A 83 -6.80 3.09 -5.85
C THR A 83 -7.40 3.07 -7.26
N ARG A 84 -7.90 1.91 -7.71
CA ARG A 84 -8.55 1.78 -9.02
C ARG A 84 -9.80 2.64 -9.13
N GLN A 85 -10.64 2.65 -8.11
CA GLN A 85 -11.87 3.45 -8.10
C GLN A 85 -11.56 4.97 -8.11
N VAL A 86 -10.59 5.42 -7.35
CA VAL A 86 -10.17 6.83 -7.31
C VAL A 86 -9.55 7.26 -8.65
N SER A 87 -8.73 6.42 -9.27
CA SER A 87 -8.19 6.67 -10.62
C SER A 87 -9.31 6.79 -11.65
N GLY A 88 -10.35 5.98 -11.55
CA GLY A 88 -11.54 6.08 -12.39
C GLY A 88 -12.27 7.41 -12.22
N ILE A 89 -12.39 7.92 -11.00
CA ILE A 89 -12.97 9.23 -10.70
C ILE A 89 -12.16 10.34 -11.38
N PHE A 90 -10.84 10.30 -11.30
CA PHE A 90 -9.97 11.29 -11.94
C PHE A 90 -10.04 11.22 -13.46
N ALA A 91 -10.15 10.01 -14.05
CA ALA A 91 -10.32 9.84 -15.48
C ALA A 91 -11.63 10.48 -16.00
N VAL A 92 -12.73 10.31 -15.27
CA VAL A 92 -14.02 10.94 -15.59
C VAL A 92 -13.94 12.47 -15.49
N ALA A 93 -13.16 13.01 -14.55
CA ALA A 93 -12.98 14.45 -14.37
C ALA A 93 -12.44 15.16 -15.62
N GLU A 94 -11.70 14.45 -16.48
CA GLU A 94 -11.20 14.98 -17.75
C GLU A 94 -12.33 15.46 -18.68
N SER A 95 -13.53 14.94 -18.53
CA SER A 95 -14.73 15.33 -19.28
C SER A 95 -15.46 16.55 -18.69
N TYR A 96 -14.99 17.08 -17.56
CA TYR A 96 -15.60 18.21 -16.85
C TYR A 96 -14.57 19.32 -16.61
N PRO A 97 -14.41 20.27 -17.58
CA PRO A 97 -13.43 21.35 -17.45
C PRO A 97 -13.63 22.21 -16.21
N ASP A 98 -14.88 22.45 -15.79
CA ASP A 98 -15.20 23.24 -14.61
C ASP A 98 -14.72 22.57 -13.32
N LEU A 99 -14.84 21.24 -13.25
CA LEU A 99 -14.35 20.45 -12.12
C LEU A 99 -12.82 20.47 -12.08
N LYS A 100 -12.17 20.26 -13.21
CA LYS A 100 -10.69 20.33 -13.31
C LYS A 100 -10.14 21.70 -12.95
N ALA A 101 -10.84 22.75 -13.26
CA ALA A 101 -10.45 24.14 -12.94
C ALA A 101 -10.70 24.49 -11.47
N SER A 102 -11.45 23.68 -10.74
CA SER A 102 -11.71 23.89 -9.30
C SER A 102 -10.42 23.74 -8.51
N ALA A 103 -10.08 24.77 -7.72
CA ALA A 103 -8.90 24.72 -6.86
C ALA A 103 -9.03 23.62 -5.79
N ASN A 104 -10.23 23.40 -5.26
CA ASN A 104 -10.49 22.33 -4.28
C ASN A 104 -10.28 20.95 -4.87
N PHE A 105 -10.80 20.67 -6.07
CA PHE A 105 -10.58 19.38 -6.75
C PHE A 105 -9.12 19.16 -7.09
N SER A 106 -8.44 20.16 -7.62
CA SER A 106 -7.01 20.11 -7.99
C SER A 106 -6.14 19.78 -6.76
N GLN A 107 -6.41 20.43 -5.63
CA GLN A 107 -5.71 20.17 -4.38
C GLN A 107 -5.95 18.75 -3.88
N LEU A 108 -7.19 18.27 -3.88
CA LEU A 108 -7.53 16.90 -3.50
C LEU A 108 -6.84 15.87 -4.39
N GLN A 109 -6.81 16.10 -5.70
CA GLN A 109 -6.13 15.24 -6.66
C GLN A 109 -4.63 15.16 -6.37
N GLU A 110 -4.00 16.30 -6.11
CA GLU A 110 -2.57 16.36 -5.75
C GLU A 110 -2.29 15.62 -4.44
N GLU A 111 -3.06 15.86 -3.39
CA GLU A 111 -2.88 15.22 -2.10
C GLU A 111 -3.11 13.71 -2.16
N LEU A 112 -4.14 13.25 -2.89
CA LEU A 112 -4.42 11.84 -3.10
C LEU A 112 -3.32 11.15 -3.91
N THR A 113 -2.81 11.80 -4.95
CA THR A 113 -1.68 11.30 -5.76
C THR A 113 -0.41 11.18 -4.92
N ASN A 114 -0.09 12.18 -4.12
CA ASN A 114 1.07 12.15 -3.22
C ASN A 114 0.95 11.04 -2.18
N THR A 115 -0.24 10.85 -1.62
CA THR A 115 -0.50 9.77 -0.66
C THR A 115 -0.36 8.39 -1.31
N GLU A 116 -0.86 8.23 -2.53
CA GLU A 116 -0.72 7.00 -3.32
C GLU A 116 0.76 6.65 -3.56
N ASN A 117 1.57 7.63 -3.95
CA ASN A 117 3.01 7.45 -4.14
C ASN A 117 3.72 7.04 -2.84
N LYS A 118 3.32 7.62 -1.71
CA LYS A 118 3.86 7.25 -0.40
C LYS A 118 3.47 5.84 0.02
N ILE A 119 2.24 5.42 -0.27
CA ILE A 119 1.78 4.05 -0.03
C ILE A 119 2.61 3.06 -0.86
N ALA A 120 2.83 3.33 -2.14
CA ALA A 120 3.63 2.49 -3.02
C ALA A 120 5.08 2.35 -2.53
N TYR A 121 5.72 3.46 -2.18
CA TYR A 121 7.08 3.46 -1.62
C TYR A 121 7.16 2.70 -0.29
N SER A 122 6.24 2.96 0.62
CA SER A 122 6.20 2.29 1.93
C SER A 122 5.92 0.79 1.81
N ARG A 123 5.14 0.37 0.81
CA ARG A 123 4.92 -1.05 0.49
C ARG A 123 6.22 -1.74 0.08
N GLN A 124 7.01 -1.13 -0.79
CA GLN A 124 8.32 -1.68 -1.18
C GLN A 124 9.25 -1.82 0.01
N LEU A 125 9.30 -0.82 0.88
CA LEU A 125 10.10 -0.86 2.11
C LEU A 125 9.62 -1.97 3.05
N TYR A 126 8.31 -2.10 3.25
CA TYR A 126 7.73 -3.18 4.05
C TYR A 126 8.12 -4.56 3.51
N ASN A 127 8.01 -4.77 2.21
CA ASN A 127 8.37 -6.04 1.58
C ASN A 127 9.86 -6.34 1.72
N SER A 128 10.73 -5.34 1.62
CA SER A 128 12.17 -5.49 1.81
C SER A 128 12.51 -5.91 3.25
N VAL A 129 11.94 -5.23 4.23
CA VAL A 129 12.13 -5.54 5.67
C VAL A 129 11.57 -6.93 6.00
N THR A 130 10.41 -7.27 5.47
CA THR A 130 9.76 -8.58 5.65
C THR A 130 10.59 -9.70 5.02
N SER A 131 11.16 -9.47 3.85
CA SER A 131 12.09 -10.42 3.21
C SER A 131 13.30 -10.70 4.09
N ASN A 132 13.94 -9.66 4.61
CA ASN A 132 15.09 -9.81 5.51
C ASN A 132 14.72 -10.62 6.78
N TYR A 133 13.58 -10.34 7.36
CA TYR A 133 13.08 -11.08 8.52
C TYR A 133 12.82 -12.56 8.17
N ASN A 134 12.11 -12.83 7.09
CA ASN A 134 11.78 -14.20 6.69
C ASN A 134 13.03 -15.02 6.33
N VAL A 135 14.02 -14.41 5.67
CA VAL A 135 15.32 -15.07 5.38
C VAL A 135 16.01 -15.50 6.68
N LYS A 136 16.01 -14.68 7.72
CA LYS A 136 16.57 -15.04 9.02
C LYS A 136 15.88 -16.25 9.64
N LEU A 137 14.56 -16.41 9.43
CA LEU A 137 13.81 -17.56 9.91
C LEU A 137 14.16 -18.89 9.21
N GLU A 138 14.77 -18.82 8.03
CA GLU A 138 15.17 -19.99 7.24
C GLU A 138 16.67 -20.28 7.32
N THR A 139 17.49 -19.32 7.75
CA THR A 139 18.94 -19.41 7.78
C THR A 139 19.44 -20.06 9.07
N PHE A 140 20.33 -21.07 8.92
CA PHE A 140 20.99 -21.72 10.06
C PHE A 140 22.08 -20.80 10.65
N PRO A 141 22.29 -20.76 11.99
CA PRO A 141 21.56 -21.46 13.04
C PRO A 141 20.29 -20.73 13.55
N THR A 142 19.98 -19.58 13.01
CA THR A 142 18.86 -18.74 13.47
C THR A 142 17.49 -19.43 13.36
N ASN A 143 17.32 -20.28 12.33
CA ASN A 143 16.09 -21.04 12.10
C ASN A 143 15.77 -21.98 13.27
N VAL A 144 16.77 -22.57 13.92
CA VAL A 144 16.58 -23.43 15.11
C VAL A 144 16.03 -22.61 16.27
N ILE A 145 16.62 -21.44 16.50
CA ILE A 145 16.22 -20.50 17.57
C ILE A 145 14.81 -19.96 17.30
N ALA A 146 14.53 -19.60 16.05
CA ALA A 146 13.20 -19.16 15.63
C ALA A 146 12.11 -20.21 15.91
N GLY A 147 12.39 -21.48 15.62
CA GLY A 147 11.50 -22.60 15.90
C GLY A 147 11.26 -22.80 17.40
N MET A 148 12.32 -22.69 18.22
CA MET A 148 12.24 -22.84 19.68
C MET A 148 11.36 -21.76 20.33
N PHE A 149 11.39 -20.53 19.85
CA PHE A 149 10.69 -19.38 20.43
C PHE A 149 9.41 -19.00 19.66
N GLY A 150 8.99 -19.79 18.68
CA GLY A 150 7.72 -19.59 17.98
C GLY A 150 7.68 -18.38 17.05
N PHE A 151 8.81 -17.95 16.51
CA PHE A 151 8.84 -16.93 15.46
C PHE A 151 8.24 -17.47 14.17
N ARG A 152 7.38 -16.69 13.54
CA ARG A 152 6.70 -17.05 12.28
C ARG A 152 7.03 -16.05 11.20
N GLN A 153 6.98 -16.52 9.95
CA GLN A 153 7.13 -15.66 8.79
C GLN A 153 6.04 -14.57 8.76
N ALA A 154 6.45 -13.38 8.34
CA ALA A 154 5.53 -12.30 8.02
C ALA A 154 5.08 -12.39 6.56
N GLU A 155 3.83 -12.03 6.31
CA GLU A 155 3.23 -12.08 4.97
C GLU A 155 3.69 -10.88 4.13
N PHE A 156 4.09 -11.15 2.87
CA PHE A 156 4.37 -10.10 1.90
C PHE A 156 3.08 -9.41 1.46
N LEU A 157 3.18 -8.11 1.19
CA LEU A 157 2.14 -7.38 0.51
C LEU A 157 2.33 -7.55 -1.00
N GLN A 158 1.34 -8.16 -1.66
CA GLN A 158 1.38 -8.37 -3.10
C GLN A 158 1.36 -7.02 -3.83
N VAL A 159 2.19 -6.92 -4.88
CA VAL A 159 2.16 -5.79 -5.80
C VAL A 159 1.07 -6.08 -6.84
N PRO A 160 0.19 -5.10 -7.19
CA PRO A 160 -0.80 -5.27 -8.25
C PRO A 160 -0.13 -5.73 -9.56
N GLU A 161 -0.79 -6.61 -10.31
CA GLU A 161 -0.23 -7.15 -11.55
C GLU A 161 0.09 -6.07 -12.59
N GLU A 162 -0.66 -4.98 -12.59
CA GLU A 162 -0.44 -3.81 -13.43
C GLU A 162 0.93 -3.15 -13.19
N GLU A 163 1.44 -3.21 -11.96
CA GLU A 163 2.76 -2.69 -11.61
C GLU A 163 3.89 -3.70 -11.87
N LYS A 164 3.55 -4.97 -12.10
CA LYS A 164 4.53 -6.02 -12.45
C LYS A 164 4.88 -6.02 -13.94
N ALA A 165 4.12 -5.32 -14.78
CA ALA A 165 4.41 -5.20 -16.19
C ALA A 165 5.72 -4.45 -16.39
N VAL A 166 6.75 -5.16 -16.79
CA VAL A 166 8.01 -4.55 -17.23
C VAL A 166 7.68 -3.64 -18.42
N PRO A 167 8.07 -2.35 -18.40
CA PRO A 167 7.92 -1.51 -19.58
C PRO A 167 8.57 -2.21 -20.77
N LYS A 168 7.79 -2.51 -21.81
CA LYS A 168 8.35 -2.99 -23.08
C LYS A 168 9.12 -1.82 -23.68
N VAL A 169 10.43 -1.86 -23.56
CA VAL A 169 11.28 -0.93 -24.29
C VAL A 169 11.25 -1.38 -25.74
N ASP A 170 10.57 -0.62 -26.57
CA ASP A 170 10.56 -0.83 -28.02
C ASP A 170 11.79 -0.20 -28.63
N PHE A 171 12.74 -1.04 -29.04
CA PHE A 171 13.96 -0.62 -29.74
C PHE A 171 13.78 -0.52 -31.26
N SER A 172 12.58 -0.68 -31.79
CA SER A 172 12.33 -0.68 -33.23
C SER A 172 12.60 0.65 -33.94
N GLY A 173 12.85 1.72 -33.17
CA GLY A 173 13.14 3.06 -33.72
C GLY A 173 14.62 3.46 -33.79
N LEU A 174 15.55 2.57 -33.47
CA LEU A 174 17.01 2.88 -33.44
C LEU A 174 17.81 2.28 -34.62
N GLY A 175 17.12 1.93 -35.69
CA GLY A 175 17.79 1.41 -36.90
C GLY A 175 17.37 2.18 -38.16
N ASP A 176 18.00 3.32 -38.37
CA ASP A 176 18.27 3.91 -39.72
C ASP A 176 19.42 4.93 -39.57
#